data_185fa2d3a4cccabcf1e2c00e7ac5c576
#
_entry.id   185fa2d3a4cccabcf1e2c00e7ac5c576
#
_cell.length_a   1.000
_cell.length_b   1.000
_cell.length_c   1.000
_cell.angle_alpha   90.00
_cell.angle_beta   90.00
_cell.angle_gamma   90.00
#
_symmetry.space_group_name_H-M   'P 1'
#
loop_
_entity.id
_entity.type
_entity.pdbx_description
1 polymer ?
#
loop_
_entity_poly.entity_id
_entity_poly.type
_entity_poly.pdbx_seq_one_letter_code
_entity_poly.pdbx_strand_id
1 'polypeptide(L)'
;MASQWRTFQRFAGHLVFNEAPKVIRQLQHPEEMQRTIQRTIQYGLQQGLRLGIEALVATATPAPAPKAIVAGRPITQDSVPTAHRARRVVYAPDLDGRADPGEIVWTWVVYEDDPTRGKDRPVLVVGRDRQTLLGLMLSSQARHAGDPSWVHIGAGSWDDEGRPSWVRLDRVLDVPEEGIRREGAIVDRVTFEMVAARLRTEYSWR
;
A
#
# COMPACT_ATOMS: atom_id res chain seq x y z
N MET A 1 6.47 1.32 -34.17
CA MET A 1 6.58 0.80 -32.77
C MET A 1 6.17 -0.67 -32.59
N ALA A 2 5.45 -1.30 -33.52
CA ALA A 2 5.03 -2.71 -33.40
C ALA A 2 6.12 -3.77 -33.66
N SER A 3 7.25 -3.43 -34.26
CA SER A 3 8.31 -4.41 -34.61
C SER A 3 9.20 -4.76 -33.41
N GLN A 4 9.41 -3.87 -32.48
CA GLN A 4 10.28 -4.10 -31.31
C GLN A 4 9.63 -5.04 -30.28
N TRP A 5 8.29 -5.01 -30.15
CA TRP A 5 7.55 -5.91 -29.25
C TRP A 5 7.60 -7.38 -29.66
N ARG A 6 7.58 -7.65 -30.96
CA ARG A 6 7.69 -9.03 -31.49
C ARG A 6 9.06 -9.64 -31.27
N THR A 7 10.11 -8.81 -31.29
CA THR A 7 11.49 -9.27 -31.03
C THR A 7 11.67 -9.59 -29.53
N PHE A 8 11.08 -8.78 -28.65
CA PHE A 8 11.13 -9.01 -27.20
C PHE A 8 10.38 -10.28 -26.76
N GLN A 9 9.20 -10.53 -27.32
CA GLN A 9 8.44 -11.79 -27.03
C GLN A 9 9.17 -13.05 -27.53
N ARG A 10 9.86 -12.99 -28.66
CA ARG A 10 10.67 -14.13 -29.15
C ARG A 10 11.88 -14.39 -28.25
N PHE A 11 12.52 -13.33 -27.75
CA PHE A 11 13.69 -13.46 -26.88
C PHE A 11 13.31 -13.99 -25.50
N ALA A 12 12.22 -13.50 -24.91
CA ALA A 12 11.71 -13.94 -23.62
C ALA A 12 11.22 -15.42 -23.67
N GLY A 13 10.54 -15.82 -24.76
CA GLY A 13 10.09 -17.20 -24.93
C GLY A 13 11.24 -18.20 -25.06
N HIS A 14 12.34 -17.81 -25.71
CA HIS A 14 13.51 -18.67 -25.92
C HIS A 14 14.29 -18.91 -24.59
N LEU A 15 14.39 -17.88 -23.75
CA LEU A 15 15.07 -17.95 -22.47
C LEU A 15 14.30 -18.83 -21.45
N VAL A 16 12.97 -18.73 -21.41
CA VAL A 16 12.15 -19.44 -20.42
C VAL A 16 12.00 -20.92 -20.75
N PHE A 17 11.91 -21.31 -22.02
CA PHE A 17 11.61 -22.70 -22.40
C PHE A 17 12.83 -23.57 -22.70
N ASN A 18 13.95 -23.00 -23.16
CA ASN A 18 15.12 -23.80 -23.55
C ASN A 18 16.20 -23.92 -22.47
N GLU A 19 16.33 -22.96 -21.56
CA GLU A 19 17.42 -22.91 -20.59
C GLU A 19 16.97 -23.21 -19.15
N ALA A 20 15.65 -23.26 -18.85
CA ALA A 20 15.13 -23.57 -17.52
C ALA A 20 15.64 -24.90 -16.93
N PRO A 21 15.80 -26.00 -17.69
CA PRO A 21 16.33 -27.27 -17.15
C PRO A 21 17.80 -27.16 -16.71
N LYS A 22 18.59 -26.29 -17.36
CA LYS A 22 20.01 -26.15 -16.99
C LYS A 22 20.18 -25.30 -15.72
N VAL A 23 19.35 -24.26 -15.55
CA VAL A 23 19.38 -23.41 -14.36
C VAL A 23 18.96 -24.18 -13.10
N ILE A 24 17.95 -25.03 -13.19
CA ILE A 24 17.49 -25.87 -12.06
C ILE A 24 18.56 -26.89 -11.64
N ARG A 25 19.32 -27.42 -12.59
CA ARG A 25 20.41 -28.39 -12.30
C ARG A 25 21.61 -27.70 -11.61
N GLN A 26 21.88 -26.42 -11.92
CA GLN A 26 22.96 -25.65 -11.30
C GLN A 26 22.65 -25.22 -9.86
N LEU A 27 21.37 -25.07 -9.49
CA LEU A 27 20.95 -24.74 -8.13
C LEU A 27 21.19 -25.85 -7.10
N GLN A 28 21.45 -27.07 -7.55
CA GLN A 28 21.74 -28.23 -6.67
C GLN A 28 23.21 -28.31 -6.23
N HIS A 29 24.13 -27.54 -6.82
CA HIS A 29 25.55 -27.52 -6.48
C HIS A 29 26.07 -26.10 -6.25
N PRO A 30 25.96 -25.57 -5.02
CA PRO A 30 26.31 -24.19 -4.71
C PRO A 30 27.80 -23.85 -4.95
N GLU A 31 28.69 -24.82 -4.89
CA GLU A 31 30.13 -24.60 -5.12
C GLU A 31 30.49 -24.34 -6.61
N GLU A 32 29.74 -24.89 -7.54
CA GLU A 32 29.93 -24.62 -8.96
C GLU A 32 29.41 -23.23 -9.39
N MET A 33 28.40 -22.74 -8.68
CA MET A 33 27.82 -21.41 -8.95
C MET A 33 28.81 -20.28 -8.65
N GLN A 34 29.60 -20.39 -7.58
CA GLN A 34 30.63 -19.38 -7.25
C GLN A 34 31.73 -19.33 -8.31
N ARG A 35 32.17 -20.46 -8.85
CA ARG A 35 33.19 -20.50 -9.92
C ARG A 35 32.66 -19.94 -11.24
N THR A 36 31.40 -20.17 -11.55
CA THR A 36 30.75 -19.68 -12.79
C THR A 36 30.55 -18.15 -12.71
N ILE A 37 30.12 -17.63 -11.56
CA ILE A 37 29.96 -16.17 -11.35
C ILE A 37 31.31 -15.45 -11.44
N GLN A 38 32.38 -15.98 -10.84
CA GLN A 38 33.69 -15.36 -10.94
C GLN A 38 34.24 -15.35 -12.38
N ARG A 39 34.04 -16.41 -13.15
CA ARG A 39 34.44 -16.43 -14.57
C ARG A 39 33.62 -15.45 -15.42
N THR A 40 32.32 -15.36 -15.21
CA THR A 40 31.45 -14.45 -15.98
C THR A 40 31.76 -12.99 -15.70
N ILE A 41 32.11 -12.64 -14.46
CA ILE A 41 32.54 -11.28 -14.09
C ILE A 41 33.89 -10.94 -14.75
N GLN A 42 34.84 -11.88 -14.80
CA GLN A 42 36.16 -11.65 -15.40
C GLN A 42 36.10 -11.49 -16.93
N TYR A 43 35.26 -12.24 -17.64
CA TYR A 43 35.06 -12.11 -19.08
C TYR A 43 34.15 -10.92 -19.48
N GLY A 44 33.16 -10.55 -18.66
CA GLY A 44 32.25 -9.42 -18.89
C GLY A 44 32.93 -8.05 -18.81
N LEU A 45 34.00 -7.94 -18.04
CA LEU A 45 34.77 -6.69 -17.89
C LEU A 45 35.64 -6.36 -19.11
N GLN A 46 35.92 -7.35 -19.98
CA GLN A 46 36.75 -7.13 -21.19
C GLN A 46 35.96 -6.84 -22.47
N GLN A 47 34.65 -7.12 -22.53
CA GLN A 47 33.88 -7.00 -23.78
C GLN A 47 32.58 -6.21 -23.68
N GLY A 48 32.55 -5.05 -23.01
CA GLY A 48 31.54 -4.01 -23.30
C GLY A 48 30.07 -4.36 -22.97
N LEU A 49 29.77 -5.36 -22.14
CA LEU A 49 28.43 -5.75 -21.75
C LEU A 49 27.84 -4.91 -20.55
N ARG A 50 28.28 -3.66 -20.43
CA ARG A 50 27.79 -2.72 -19.39
C ARG A 50 26.31 -2.37 -19.55
N LEU A 51 25.75 -2.42 -20.75
CA LEU A 51 24.38 -1.94 -21.03
C LEU A 51 23.26 -2.93 -20.65
N GLY A 52 23.56 -4.23 -20.50
CA GLY A 52 22.53 -5.24 -20.21
C GLY A 52 22.24 -5.40 -18.72
N ILE A 53 23.25 -5.21 -17.87
CA ILE A 53 23.13 -5.42 -16.42
C ILE A 53 22.58 -4.17 -15.72
N GLU A 54 22.96 -2.97 -16.18
CA GLU A 54 22.39 -1.72 -15.64
C GLU A 54 20.89 -1.59 -15.93
N ALA A 55 20.42 -2.06 -17.08
CA ALA A 55 18.98 -2.06 -17.41
C ALA A 55 18.15 -3.03 -16.56
N LEU A 56 18.74 -4.15 -16.11
CA LEU A 56 18.05 -5.13 -15.25
C LEU A 56 18.06 -4.71 -13.77
N VAL A 57 19.07 -3.97 -13.32
CA VAL A 57 19.16 -3.42 -11.96
C VAL A 57 18.28 -2.18 -11.81
N ALA A 58 18.10 -1.40 -12.88
CA ALA A 58 17.27 -0.18 -12.85
C ALA A 58 15.75 -0.45 -12.80
N THR A 59 15.29 -1.66 -13.13
CA THR A 59 13.86 -2.01 -13.10
C THR A 59 13.39 -2.68 -11.81
N ALA A 60 14.31 -3.12 -10.95
CA ALA A 60 13.99 -3.57 -9.62
C ALA A 60 14.10 -2.38 -8.65
N THR A 61 13.14 -1.47 -8.67
CA THR A 61 12.97 -0.54 -7.56
C THR A 61 12.61 -1.42 -6.34
N PRO A 62 13.50 -1.57 -5.34
CA PRO A 62 13.14 -2.30 -4.15
C PRO A 62 11.93 -1.60 -3.54
N ALA A 63 10.87 -2.35 -3.26
CA ALA A 63 9.75 -1.83 -2.49
C ALA A 63 10.34 -1.12 -1.26
N PRO A 64 9.92 0.12 -0.94
CA PRO A 64 10.47 0.83 0.19
C PRO A 64 10.37 -0.05 1.42
N ALA A 65 11.52 -0.30 2.05
CA ALA A 65 11.58 -1.10 3.27
C ALA A 65 10.61 -0.46 4.29
N PRO A 66 9.81 -1.26 5.02
CA PRO A 66 8.91 -0.72 6.03
C PRO A 66 9.74 0.13 7.00
N LYS A 67 9.36 1.40 7.13
CA LYS A 67 10.05 2.33 8.02
C LYS A 67 9.91 1.82 9.45
N ALA A 68 11.01 1.73 10.17
CA ALA A 68 10.99 1.38 11.58
C ALA A 68 10.13 2.38 12.37
N ILE A 69 9.43 1.90 13.40
CA ILE A 69 8.66 2.75 14.30
C ILE A 69 9.64 3.71 14.99
N VAL A 70 9.43 5.00 14.80
CA VAL A 70 10.24 6.03 15.44
C VAL A 70 9.78 6.14 16.89
N ALA A 71 10.68 5.90 17.85
CA ALA A 71 10.37 6.00 19.26
C ALA A 71 9.85 7.40 19.62
N GLY A 72 8.73 7.47 20.36
CA GLY A 72 8.10 8.72 20.81
C GLY A 72 7.02 9.29 19.90
N ARG A 73 6.72 8.69 18.75
CA ARG A 73 5.59 9.10 17.93
C ARG A 73 4.36 8.25 18.29
N PRO A 74 3.20 8.84 18.60
CA PRO A 74 1.97 8.09 18.78
C PRO A 74 1.67 7.27 17.52
N ILE A 75 1.36 5.99 17.72
CA ILE A 75 1.08 5.05 16.62
C ILE A 75 -0.34 4.52 16.74
N THR A 76 -0.96 4.28 15.61
CA THR A 76 -2.27 3.64 15.53
C THR A 76 -2.07 2.13 15.71
N GLN A 77 -2.28 1.65 16.92
CA GLN A 77 -2.13 0.23 17.28
C GLN A 77 -3.46 -0.52 17.27
N ASP A 78 -4.54 0.16 17.68
CA ASP A 78 -5.82 -0.48 17.90
C ASP A 78 -6.66 -0.46 16.64
N SER A 79 -6.98 -1.66 16.15
CA SER A 79 -7.95 -1.89 15.09
C SER A 79 -9.04 -2.79 15.66
N VAL A 80 -10.22 -2.24 15.87
CA VAL A 80 -11.36 -2.94 16.46
C VAL A 80 -12.48 -3.15 15.46
N PRO A 81 -13.36 -4.17 15.66
CA PRO A 81 -14.56 -4.32 14.83
C PRO A 81 -15.37 -3.03 14.82
N THR A 82 -15.76 -2.56 13.66
CA THR A 82 -16.41 -1.26 13.45
C THR A 82 -17.69 -1.10 14.24
N ALA A 83 -18.45 -2.17 14.42
CA ALA A 83 -19.66 -2.18 15.25
C ALA A 83 -19.38 -1.87 16.74
N HIS A 84 -18.18 -2.14 17.25
CA HIS A 84 -17.82 -1.85 18.65
C HIS A 84 -17.61 -0.35 18.92
N ARG A 85 -17.41 0.44 17.87
CA ARG A 85 -17.26 1.90 17.95
C ARG A 85 -18.46 2.64 17.37
N ALA A 86 -19.58 1.94 17.16
CA ALA A 86 -20.79 2.51 16.56
C ALA A 86 -21.26 3.77 17.30
N ARG A 87 -21.44 4.84 16.55
CA ARG A 87 -21.92 6.14 16.99
C ARG A 87 -22.58 6.91 15.87
N ARG A 88 -22.96 8.15 16.13
CA ARG A 88 -23.45 9.04 15.09
C ARG A 88 -22.30 9.41 14.15
N VAL A 89 -22.51 9.21 12.84
CA VAL A 89 -21.59 9.64 11.78
C VAL A 89 -22.19 10.84 11.08
N VAL A 90 -21.42 11.93 10.99
CA VAL A 90 -21.85 13.20 10.38
C VAL A 90 -20.71 13.75 9.56
N TYR A 91 -21.00 14.18 8.35
CA TYR A 91 -20.04 14.87 7.51
C TYR A 91 -19.86 16.32 7.99
N ALA A 92 -18.70 16.66 8.48
CA ALA A 92 -18.38 17.97 9.02
C ALA A 92 -16.88 18.30 8.88
N PRO A 93 -16.30 18.26 7.66
CA PRO A 93 -14.90 18.65 7.48
C PRO A 93 -14.74 20.15 7.71
N ASP A 94 -13.69 20.54 8.45
CA ASP A 94 -13.30 21.93 8.68
C ASP A 94 -11.77 22.04 8.74
N LEU A 95 -11.17 22.80 7.85
CA LEU A 95 -9.72 22.99 7.78
C LEU A 95 -9.20 23.95 8.87
N ASP A 96 -9.63 23.74 10.10
CA ASP A 96 -9.31 24.59 11.27
C ASP A 96 -8.01 24.21 12.00
N GLY A 97 -7.29 23.21 11.51
CA GLY A 97 -6.10 22.68 12.18
C GLY A 97 -6.37 21.38 12.97
N ARG A 98 -7.60 20.86 12.99
CA ARG A 98 -7.99 19.57 13.61
C ARG A 98 -8.56 18.64 12.55
N ALA A 99 -8.47 17.36 12.78
CA ALA A 99 -9.02 16.40 11.83
C ALA A 99 -10.50 16.10 12.14
N ASP A 100 -11.37 16.30 11.16
CA ASP A 100 -12.82 16.16 11.31
C ASP A 100 -13.42 15.08 10.39
N PRO A 101 -14.64 14.57 10.69
CA PRO A 101 -15.28 13.58 9.85
C PRO A 101 -15.51 14.08 8.42
N GLY A 102 -14.96 13.34 7.45
CA GLY A 102 -14.92 13.73 6.04
C GLY A 102 -13.52 14.09 5.56
N GLU A 103 -12.56 14.17 6.47
CA GLU A 103 -11.17 14.40 6.11
C GLU A 103 -10.37 13.10 6.03
N ILE A 104 -9.36 13.07 5.15
CA ILE A 104 -8.37 12.01 5.07
C ILE A 104 -7.08 12.52 5.69
N VAL A 105 -6.59 11.77 6.66
CA VAL A 105 -5.32 12.00 7.35
C VAL A 105 -4.37 10.84 7.12
N TRP A 106 -3.08 11.11 7.15
CA TRP A 106 -2.06 10.07 7.11
C TRP A 106 -1.58 9.76 8.52
N THR A 107 -1.52 8.48 8.83
CA THR A 107 -1.01 8.00 10.11
C THR A 107 -0.22 6.71 9.95
N TRP A 108 0.68 6.45 10.89
CA TRP A 108 1.39 5.18 10.95
C TRP A 108 0.47 4.10 11.49
N VAL A 109 0.15 3.11 10.65
CA VAL A 109 -0.69 1.96 11.01
C VAL A 109 0.20 0.74 11.12
N VAL A 110 0.21 0.07 12.28
CA VAL A 110 0.92 -1.20 12.47
C VAL A 110 0.22 -2.33 11.71
N TYR A 111 1.00 -3.35 11.34
CA TYR A 111 0.43 -4.53 10.71
C TYR A 111 -0.28 -5.41 11.75
N GLU A 112 -1.40 -6.03 11.37
CA GLU A 112 -2.17 -6.91 12.25
C GLU A 112 -1.39 -8.19 12.62
N ASP A 113 -0.51 -8.66 11.73
CA ASP A 113 0.33 -9.85 11.87
C ASP A 113 1.69 -9.58 12.53
N ASP A 114 2.16 -8.32 12.54
CA ASP A 114 3.45 -7.94 13.12
C ASP A 114 3.40 -6.53 13.71
N PRO A 115 3.11 -6.37 15.01
CA PRO A 115 2.99 -5.06 15.66
C PRO A 115 4.31 -4.29 15.76
N THR A 116 5.46 -4.91 15.43
CA THR A 116 6.76 -4.22 15.36
C THR A 116 6.95 -3.48 14.02
N ARG A 117 6.09 -3.74 13.05
CA ARG A 117 6.13 -3.19 11.70
C ARG A 117 4.84 -2.44 11.37
N GLY A 118 4.92 -1.52 10.45
CA GLY A 118 3.77 -0.77 9.97
C GLY A 118 4.15 0.09 8.78
N LYS A 119 3.22 0.90 8.32
CA LYS A 119 3.45 1.90 7.29
C LYS A 119 2.49 3.08 7.43
N ASP A 120 2.89 4.23 6.88
CA ASP A 120 1.98 5.35 6.69
C ASP A 120 0.84 4.93 5.77
N ARG A 121 -0.41 5.20 6.20
CA ARG A 121 -1.63 4.93 5.43
C ARG A 121 -2.58 6.12 5.48
N PRO A 122 -3.28 6.40 4.39
CA PRO A 122 -4.39 7.33 4.44
C PRO A 122 -5.57 6.68 5.19
N VAL A 123 -6.25 7.47 6.00
CA VAL A 123 -7.35 7.07 6.86
C VAL A 123 -8.47 8.10 6.75
N LEU A 124 -9.67 7.68 6.40
CA LEU A 124 -10.87 8.52 6.41
C LEU A 124 -11.39 8.66 7.84
N VAL A 125 -11.42 9.87 8.35
CA VAL A 125 -12.03 10.17 9.65
C VAL A 125 -13.55 10.09 9.53
N VAL A 126 -14.19 9.28 10.39
CA VAL A 126 -15.65 9.09 10.42
C VAL A 126 -16.27 9.47 11.77
N GLY A 127 -15.44 9.81 12.74
CA GLY A 127 -15.90 10.22 14.06
C GLY A 127 -14.75 10.52 15.00
N ARG A 128 -15.10 10.89 16.23
CA ARG A 128 -14.15 11.24 17.30
C ARG A 128 -14.64 10.71 18.63
N ASP A 129 -13.71 10.28 19.45
CA ASP A 129 -13.93 9.95 20.88
C ASP A 129 -12.88 10.69 21.73
N ARG A 130 -13.26 11.86 22.25
CA ARG A 130 -12.36 12.79 22.94
C ARG A 130 -11.18 13.21 22.05
N GLN A 131 -9.94 12.75 22.36
CA GLN A 131 -8.71 13.04 21.60
C GLN A 131 -8.35 11.94 20.60
N THR A 132 -9.20 10.91 20.48
CA THR A 132 -9.00 9.81 19.55
C THR A 132 -9.91 9.96 18.35
N LEU A 133 -9.35 9.93 17.16
CA LEU A 133 -10.10 9.91 15.93
C LEU A 133 -10.51 8.47 15.61
N LEU A 134 -11.71 8.31 15.10
CA LEU A 134 -12.18 7.04 14.56
C LEU A 134 -11.98 7.07 13.06
N GLY A 135 -11.10 6.21 12.56
CA GLY A 135 -10.67 6.23 11.18
C GLY A 135 -10.87 4.92 10.45
N LEU A 136 -11.21 5.00 9.18
CA LEU A 136 -11.30 3.86 8.27
C LEU A 136 -10.09 3.87 7.34
N MET A 137 -9.34 2.76 7.31
CA MET A 137 -8.13 2.65 6.50
C MET A 137 -8.45 2.64 5.00
N LEU A 138 -7.65 3.37 4.22
CA LEU A 138 -7.67 3.33 2.76
C LEU A 138 -6.60 2.39 2.20
N SER A 139 -6.87 1.84 1.03
CA SER A 139 -5.93 1.06 0.23
C SER A 139 -6.15 1.32 -1.26
N SER A 140 -5.06 1.46 -2.01
CA SER A 140 -5.10 1.57 -3.48
C SER A 140 -4.98 0.21 -4.21
N GLN A 141 -5.11 -0.90 -3.49
CA GLN A 141 -4.93 -2.22 -4.08
C GLN A 141 -6.23 -2.72 -4.74
N ALA A 142 -6.20 -2.95 -6.05
CA ALA A 142 -7.35 -3.42 -6.83
C ALA A 142 -7.93 -4.77 -6.37
N ARG A 143 -7.19 -5.57 -5.59
CA ARG A 143 -7.70 -6.83 -5.02
C ARG A 143 -8.90 -6.65 -4.07
N HIS A 144 -9.14 -5.42 -3.59
CA HIS A 144 -10.30 -5.11 -2.75
C HIS A 144 -11.60 -4.91 -3.57
N ALA A 145 -11.48 -4.90 -4.90
CA ALA A 145 -12.67 -4.86 -5.75
C ALA A 145 -13.51 -6.14 -5.57
N GLY A 146 -14.79 -5.96 -5.23
CA GLY A 146 -15.71 -7.05 -4.96
C GLY A 146 -15.67 -7.63 -3.54
N ASP A 147 -14.75 -7.19 -2.67
CA ASP A 147 -14.77 -7.54 -1.26
C ASP A 147 -15.85 -6.72 -0.53
N PRO A 148 -16.86 -7.38 0.11
CA PRO A 148 -17.95 -6.68 0.79
C PRO A 148 -17.49 -5.80 1.96
N SER A 149 -16.32 -6.08 2.54
CA SER A 149 -15.74 -5.29 3.64
C SER A 149 -15.09 -3.99 3.15
N TRP A 150 -15.06 -3.74 1.82
CA TRP A 150 -14.44 -2.56 1.24
C TRP A 150 -15.41 -1.78 0.36
N VAL A 151 -15.27 -0.47 0.35
CA VAL A 151 -16.03 0.45 -0.51
C VAL A 151 -15.08 1.20 -1.42
N HIS A 152 -15.32 1.17 -2.71
CA HIS A 152 -14.60 1.97 -3.69
C HIS A 152 -14.99 3.44 -3.58
N ILE A 153 -14.01 4.33 -3.40
CA ILE A 153 -14.23 5.78 -3.25
C ILE A 153 -13.59 6.61 -4.37
N GLY A 154 -13.03 5.93 -5.39
CA GLY A 154 -12.35 6.63 -6.49
C GLY A 154 -10.96 7.15 -6.11
N ALA A 155 -10.43 8.03 -6.95
CA ALA A 155 -9.16 8.72 -6.74
C ALA A 155 -9.40 10.11 -6.14
N GLY A 156 -8.42 10.64 -5.42
CA GLY A 156 -8.49 11.97 -4.85
C GLY A 156 -7.13 12.49 -4.41
N SER A 157 -7.10 13.71 -3.88
CA SER A 157 -5.87 14.40 -3.46
C SER A 157 -5.12 13.74 -2.29
N TRP A 158 -5.63 12.68 -1.73
CA TRP A 158 -4.95 11.84 -0.73
C TRP A 158 -3.93 10.85 -1.32
N ASP A 159 -3.90 10.67 -2.63
CA ASP A 159 -2.94 9.82 -3.33
C ASP A 159 -2.29 10.61 -4.47
N ASP A 160 -1.01 10.95 -4.33
CA ASP A 160 -0.25 11.75 -5.31
C ASP A 160 -0.15 11.08 -6.70
N GLU A 161 -0.30 9.75 -6.75
CA GLU A 161 -0.31 8.99 -8.00
C GLU A 161 -1.71 8.93 -8.64
N GLY A 162 -2.73 9.50 -7.99
CA GLY A 162 -4.11 9.53 -8.49
C GLY A 162 -4.76 8.14 -8.63
N ARG A 163 -4.33 7.17 -7.83
CA ARG A 163 -4.85 5.80 -7.89
C ARG A 163 -6.23 5.71 -7.25
N PRO A 164 -7.13 4.87 -7.79
CA PRO A 164 -8.38 4.55 -7.11
C PRO A 164 -8.13 3.96 -5.73
N SER A 165 -8.97 4.31 -4.78
CA SER A 165 -8.87 3.89 -3.39
C SER A 165 -10.14 3.17 -2.93
N TRP A 166 -9.96 2.27 -1.98
CA TRP A 166 -11.01 1.54 -1.26
C TRP A 166 -10.90 1.83 0.22
N VAL A 167 -12.04 2.03 0.88
CA VAL A 167 -12.15 2.21 2.34
C VAL A 167 -12.54 0.90 2.98
N ARG A 168 -11.81 0.47 4.01
CA ARG A 168 -12.12 -0.71 4.81
C ARG A 168 -13.23 -0.43 5.81
N LEU A 169 -14.29 -1.22 5.84
CA LEU A 169 -15.48 -0.99 6.66
C LEU A 169 -15.54 -1.86 7.91
N ASP A 170 -15.00 -3.08 7.87
CA ASP A 170 -15.13 -4.07 8.95
C ASP A 170 -14.35 -3.71 10.23
N ARG A 171 -13.35 -2.83 10.10
CA ARG A 171 -12.50 -2.38 11.20
C ARG A 171 -12.33 -0.88 11.22
N VAL A 172 -12.48 -0.30 12.40
CA VAL A 172 -12.15 1.09 12.68
C VAL A 172 -10.83 1.16 13.44
N LEU A 173 -10.05 2.16 13.13
CA LEU A 173 -8.78 2.48 13.80
C LEU A 173 -9.02 3.56 14.86
N ASP A 174 -8.48 3.33 16.06
CA ASP A 174 -8.34 4.35 17.08
C ASP A 174 -7.05 5.15 16.81
N VAL A 175 -7.19 6.33 16.20
CA VAL A 175 -6.06 7.14 15.74
C VAL A 175 -5.78 8.25 16.74
N PRO A 176 -4.60 8.26 17.40
CA PRO A 176 -4.19 9.40 18.24
C PRO A 176 -4.07 10.66 17.38
N GLU A 177 -4.73 11.74 17.79
CA GLU A 177 -4.70 13.01 17.04
C GLU A 177 -3.28 13.56 16.87
N GLU A 178 -2.44 13.40 17.90
CA GLU A 178 -1.02 13.81 17.86
C GLU A 178 -0.14 12.99 16.91
N GLY A 179 -0.61 11.81 16.50
CA GLY A 179 0.10 10.88 15.59
C GLY A 179 -0.20 11.12 14.13
N ILE A 180 -1.12 12.00 13.79
CA ILE A 180 -1.51 12.24 12.41
C ILE A 180 -0.59 13.26 11.73
N ARG A 181 -0.46 13.09 10.41
CA ARG A 181 0.06 14.08 9.49
C ARG A 181 -1.12 14.60 8.66
N ARG A 182 -1.37 15.90 8.73
CA ARG A 182 -2.44 16.50 7.95
C ARG A 182 -1.98 16.71 6.52
N GLU A 183 -2.75 16.15 5.60
CA GLU A 183 -2.55 16.34 4.15
C GLU A 183 -3.64 17.29 3.56
N GLY A 184 -4.65 17.68 4.35
CA GLY A 184 -5.71 18.61 3.92
C GLY A 184 -6.67 18.04 2.89
N ALA A 185 -6.69 16.71 2.71
CA ALA A 185 -7.60 16.07 1.77
C ALA A 185 -9.00 15.92 2.38
N ILE A 186 -10.00 16.41 1.67
CA ILE A 186 -11.41 16.26 2.04
C ILE A 186 -12.06 15.34 1.01
N VAL A 187 -12.78 14.32 1.48
CA VAL A 187 -13.66 13.50 0.64
C VAL A 187 -14.93 14.31 0.37
N ASP A 188 -15.41 14.27 -0.86
CA ASP A 188 -16.68 14.92 -1.18
C ASP A 188 -17.85 14.30 -0.39
N ARG A 189 -18.90 15.13 -0.15
CA ARG A 189 -20.05 14.74 0.67
C ARG A 189 -20.76 13.48 0.14
N VAL A 190 -20.87 13.30 -1.17
CA VAL A 190 -21.57 12.16 -1.78
C VAL A 190 -20.83 10.87 -1.48
N THR A 191 -19.52 10.87 -1.66
CA THR A 191 -18.64 9.74 -1.36
C THR A 191 -18.63 9.43 0.14
N PHE A 192 -18.57 10.46 1.01
CA PHE A 192 -18.66 10.24 2.46
C PHE A 192 -20.00 9.62 2.88
N GLU A 193 -21.13 10.13 2.37
CA GLU A 193 -22.45 9.59 2.71
C GLU A 193 -22.66 8.16 2.20
N MET A 194 -22.03 7.78 1.09
CA MET A 194 -22.00 6.39 0.63
C MET A 194 -21.31 5.47 1.67
N VAL A 195 -20.17 5.88 2.21
CA VAL A 195 -19.49 5.15 3.29
C VAL A 195 -20.34 5.14 4.56
N ALA A 196 -20.90 6.29 4.96
CA ALA A 196 -21.73 6.44 6.14
C ALA A 196 -23.01 5.59 6.07
N ALA A 197 -23.63 5.49 4.89
CA ALA A 197 -24.78 4.61 4.67
C ALA A 197 -24.44 3.13 4.94
N ARG A 198 -23.28 2.67 4.51
CA ARG A 198 -22.79 1.32 4.80
C ARG A 198 -22.53 1.12 6.30
N LEU A 199 -21.92 2.11 6.96
CA LEU A 199 -21.72 2.06 8.42
C LEU A 199 -23.03 1.95 9.18
N ARG A 200 -24.06 2.68 8.75
CA ARG A 200 -25.40 2.65 9.37
C ARG A 200 -26.09 1.31 9.16
N THR A 201 -26.08 0.77 7.96
CA THR A 201 -26.78 -0.48 7.62
C THR A 201 -26.10 -1.73 8.16
N GLU A 202 -24.79 -1.78 8.17
CA GLU A 202 -24.05 -3.02 8.42
C GLU A 202 -23.37 -3.05 9.78
N TYR A 203 -23.07 -1.87 10.36
CA TYR A 203 -22.26 -1.77 11.60
C TYR A 203 -22.95 -0.99 12.73
N SER A 204 -24.27 -0.77 12.64
CA SER A 204 -25.10 -0.13 13.67
C SER A 204 -24.73 1.32 14.02
N TRP A 205 -24.05 2.03 13.12
CA TRP A 205 -23.83 3.47 13.27
C TRP A 205 -25.15 4.25 13.04
N ARG A 206 -25.19 5.53 13.42
CA ARG A 206 -26.39 6.38 13.34
C ARG A 206 -26.16 7.68 12.62
#